data_d3d7ff46813a8dd81cef5810f1d850c7
#
_entry.id   d3d7ff46813a8dd81cef5810f1d850c7
#
_cell.length_a   1.000
_cell.length_b   1.000
_cell.length_c   1.000
_cell.angle_alpha   90.00
_cell.angle_beta   90.00
_cell.angle_gamma   90.00
#
_symmetry.space_group_name_H-M   'P 1'
#
loop_
_entity.id
_entity.type
_entity.pdbx_description
1 polymer ?
#
loop_
_entity_poly.entity_id
_entity_poly.type
_entity_poly.pdbx_seq_one_letter_code
_entity_poly.pdbx_strand_id
1 'polypeptide(L)'
;MDIIALLLFLGVIIIAFVRKNNAGILALAIGVIAVRIFGMDDKELYGAISNSMFTTLVGITLLFAIVNSTGALKLVAEKIVAASGKRVWLIPIAVFIAGFVVAGVGPGAIPALAIIPAMAVPVAITVGYNPVMLALIGECGLMAGRMTPITPEGQIITTVAEGVGIENVMPTILACQTLSTIVFSIVLFIIFKGYKLKKPINVIDSKQIEKFNIKKIISLISIVVMIAFIIIFDMNVGLAAFAVSAVLIFFNIADEGECIKSIPWSTIVMVLGVGAMMTIVDAAGGIDLMSNALSSLMNSKTATPIMSISAGLMSMVSSALAVVYPTMMPMCVDIAKAVGGVDPLALIAAVGVGGSLAGVSPLSTGGALILAAMGSSKKDFNKEEQNKVFVQLFIMSAVGLLVIAVVSILSFNAITHLMN
;
A
#
# COMPACT_ATOMS: atom_id res chain seq x y z
N MET A 1 -16.11 -19.17 23.00
CA MET A 1 -14.68 -18.76 22.87
C MET A 1 -14.51 -17.73 21.79
N ASP A 2 -15.19 -17.88 20.67
CA ASP A 2 -15.23 -17.01 19.47
C ASP A 2 -15.50 -15.52 19.77
N ILE A 3 -16.55 -15.22 20.54
CA ILE A 3 -16.90 -13.85 20.97
C ILE A 3 -15.75 -13.22 21.80
N ILE A 4 -15.12 -13.99 22.69
CA ILE A 4 -14.04 -13.50 23.55
C ILE A 4 -12.80 -13.20 22.67
N ALA A 5 -12.47 -14.08 21.73
CA ALA A 5 -11.38 -13.89 20.80
C ALA A 5 -11.56 -12.62 19.97
N LEU A 6 -12.76 -12.41 19.43
CA LEU A 6 -13.11 -11.22 18.69
C LEU A 6 -13.02 -9.94 19.54
N LEU A 7 -13.55 -9.97 20.77
CA LEU A 7 -13.48 -8.82 21.69
C LEU A 7 -12.05 -8.48 22.09
N LEU A 8 -11.19 -9.47 22.32
CA LEU A 8 -9.77 -9.25 22.60
C LEU A 8 -9.08 -8.59 21.39
N PHE A 9 -9.34 -9.09 20.19
CA PHE A 9 -8.78 -8.50 18.96
C PHE A 9 -9.28 -7.08 18.72
N LEU A 10 -10.58 -6.82 18.79
CA LEU A 10 -11.14 -5.48 18.66
C LEU A 10 -10.59 -4.54 19.74
N GLY A 11 -10.40 -5.05 20.97
CA GLY A 11 -9.74 -4.32 22.05
C GLY A 11 -8.32 -3.90 21.69
N VAL A 12 -7.53 -4.79 21.07
CA VAL A 12 -6.18 -4.44 20.54
C VAL A 12 -6.27 -3.26 19.58
N ILE A 13 -7.16 -3.33 18.58
CA ILE A 13 -7.29 -2.29 17.55
C ILE A 13 -7.74 -0.96 18.18
N ILE A 14 -8.75 -0.99 19.04
CA ILE A 14 -9.27 0.22 19.71
C ILE A 14 -8.19 0.86 20.60
N ILE A 15 -7.51 0.06 21.43
CA ILE A 15 -6.45 0.57 22.31
C ILE A 15 -5.29 1.14 21.49
N ALA A 16 -4.85 0.43 20.43
CA ALA A 16 -3.80 0.89 19.55
C ALA A 16 -4.14 2.24 18.92
N PHE A 17 -5.38 2.39 18.46
CA PHE A 17 -5.85 3.63 17.85
C PHE A 17 -5.95 4.78 18.85
N VAL A 18 -6.62 4.57 20.00
CA VAL A 18 -6.83 5.62 21.01
C VAL A 18 -5.53 6.07 21.66
N ARG A 19 -4.63 5.12 21.96
CA ARG A 19 -3.35 5.39 22.61
C ARG A 19 -2.21 5.68 21.62
N LYS A 20 -2.44 5.55 20.32
CA LYS A 20 -1.43 5.68 19.25
C LYS A 20 -0.23 4.73 19.44
N ASN A 21 -0.47 3.56 20.00
CA ASN A 21 0.54 2.54 20.23
C ASN A 21 0.67 1.63 18.98
N ASN A 22 1.81 0.91 18.89
CA ASN A 22 1.98 -0.11 17.85
C ASN A 22 1.02 -1.28 18.12
N ALA A 23 0.10 -1.53 17.17
CA ALA A 23 -0.91 -2.59 17.31
C ALA A 23 -0.30 -3.99 17.41
N GLY A 24 0.87 -4.23 16.78
CA GLY A 24 1.57 -5.52 16.85
C GLY A 24 2.12 -5.83 18.25
N ILE A 25 2.69 -4.84 18.94
CA ILE A 25 3.15 -5.01 20.30
C ILE A 25 1.97 -5.31 21.23
N LEU A 26 0.86 -4.57 21.07
CA LEU A 26 -0.35 -4.81 21.85
C LEU A 26 -0.97 -6.18 21.52
N ALA A 27 -0.98 -6.57 20.25
CA ALA A 27 -1.47 -7.86 19.79
C ALA A 27 -0.69 -9.02 20.43
N LEU A 28 0.63 -8.95 20.45
CA LEU A 28 1.46 -9.96 21.11
C LEU A 28 1.24 -9.98 22.63
N ALA A 29 1.17 -8.79 23.27
CA ALA A 29 0.93 -8.72 24.71
C ALA A 29 -0.45 -9.28 25.12
N ILE A 30 -1.51 -8.94 24.38
CA ILE A 30 -2.85 -9.48 24.60
C ILE A 30 -2.91 -10.94 24.15
N GLY A 31 -2.17 -11.34 23.13
CA GLY A 31 -2.00 -12.71 22.68
C GLY A 31 -1.50 -13.65 23.79
N VAL A 32 -0.56 -13.18 24.62
CA VAL A 32 -0.11 -13.93 25.82
C VAL A 32 -1.27 -14.21 26.78
N ILE A 33 -2.20 -13.29 26.93
CA ILE A 33 -3.41 -13.49 27.75
C ILE A 33 -4.39 -14.41 27.04
N ALA A 34 -4.59 -14.22 25.73
CA ALA A 34 -5.51 -14.98 24.91
C ALA A 34 -5.20 -16.49 24.91
N VAL A 35 -3.91 -16.86 24.71
CA VAL A 35 -3.50 -18.28 24.73
C VAL A 35 -3.82 -18.96 26.08
N ARG A 36 -3.71 -18.23 27.22
CA ARG A 36 -4.12 -18.75 28.54
C ARG A 36 -5.64 -18.95 28.66
N ILE A 37 -6.41 -17.98 28.19
CA ILE A 37 -7.88 -18.04 28.22
C ILE A 37 -8.37 -19.19 27.35
N PHE A 38 -7.75 -19.43 26.21
CA PHE A 38 -8.17 -20.48 25.27
C PHE A 38 -7.52 -21.85 25.55
N GLY A 39 -6.67 -21.96 26.57
CA GLY A 39 -5.99 -23.22 26.93
C GLY A 39 -4.94 -23.65 25.91
N MET A 40 -4.39 -22.68 25.19
CA MET A 40 -3.31 -22.87 24.20
C MET A 40 -1.94 -22.68 24.86
N ASP A 41 -0.89 -23.20 24.21
CA ASP A 41 0.50 -23.02 24.66
C ASP A 41 1.14 -21.76 24.06
N ASP A 42 2.18 -21.22 24.71
CA ASP A 42 2.99 -20.12 24.19
C ASP A 42 3.58 -20.43 22.80
N LYS A 43 3.82 -21.72 22.53
CA LYS A 43 4.33 -22.20 21.22
C LYS A 43 3.38 -21.83 20.07
N GLU A 44 2.08 -21.83 20.30
CA GLU A 44 1.09 -21.45 19.28
C GLU A 44 1.20 -19.96 18.94
N LEU A 45 1.42 -19.09 19.93
CA LEU A 45 1.58 -17.67 19.69
C LEU A 45 2.89 -17.32 18.98
N TYR A 46 4.03 -17.79 19.50
CA TYR A 46 5.31 -17.46 18.84
C TYR A 46 5.52 -18.25 17.55
N GLY A 47 4.94 -19.45 17.42
CA GLY A 47 4.93 -20.21 16.18
C GLY A 47 4.07 -19.58 15.07
N ALA A 48 3.08 -18.77 15.45
CA ALA A 48 2.28 -18.00 14.52
C ALA A 48 3.00 -16.77 13.95
N ILE A 49 4.16 -16.39 14.51
CA ILE A 49 5.01 -15.33 13.94
C ILE A 49 5.68 -15.88 12.67
N SER A 50 5.30 -15.35 11.52
CA SER A 50 5.79 -15.81 10.22
C SER A 50 7.25 -15.45 9.97
N ASN A 51 8.15 -16.45 10.04
CA ASN A 51 9.57 -16.28 9.70
C ASN A 51 9.77 -15.89 8.24
N SER A 52 8.96 -16.45 7.33
CA SER A 52 9.01 -16.13 5.90
C SER A 52 8.68 -14.65 5.67
N MET A 53 7.59 -14.18 6.28
CA MET A 53 7.18 -12.78 6.18
C MET A 53 8.22 -11.82 6.78
N PHE A 54 8.82 -12.17 7.94
CA PHE A 54 9.90 -11.39 8.52
C PHE A 54 11.09 -11.26 7.56
N THR A 55 11.59 -12.39 7.04
CA THR A 55 12.72 -12.45 6.11
C THR A 55 12.43 -11.63 4.85
N THR A 56 11.23 -11.79 4.31
CA THR A 56 10.80 -11.08 3.09
C THR A 56 10.72 -9.57 3.31
N LEU A 57 10.06 -9.13 4.38
CA LEU A 57 9.91 -7.71 4.66
C LEU A 57 11.24 -7.03 4.96
N VAL A 58 12.09 -7.64 5.79
CA VAL A 58 13.42 -7.06 6.13
C VAL A 58 14.32 -7.03 4.90
N GLY A 59 14.39 -8.13 4.12
CA GLY A 59 15.24 -8.21 2.93
C GLY A 59 14.86 -7.17 1.88
N ILE A 60 13.57 -7.10 1.51
CA ILE A 60 13.09 -6.14 0.52
C ILE A 60 13.32 -4.71 1.00
N THR A 61 12.91 -4.39 2.23
CA THR A 61 13.03 -3.02 2.73
C THR A 61 14.48 -2.57 2.91
N LEU A 62 15.40 -3.47 3.25
CA LEU A 62 16.84 -3.18 3.29
C LEU A 62 17.37 -2.83 1.89
N LEU A 63 17.10 -3.65 0.87
CA LEU A 63 17.54 -3.36 -0.50
C LEU A 63 17.03 -2.00 -0.96
N PHE A 64 15.75 -1.72 -0.74
CA PHE A 64 15.18 -0.44 -1.18
C PHE A 64 15.58 0.74 -0.31
N ALA A 65 15.98 0.55 0.95
CA ALA A 65 16.65 1.58 1.73
C ALA A 65 17.99 1.97 1.08
N ILE A 66 18.78 0.99 0.63
CA ILE A 66 20.03 1.23 -0.11
C ILE A 66 19.76 1.96 -1.43
N VAL A 67 18.82 1.49 -2.24
CA VAL A 67 18.48 2.11 -3.53
C VAL A 67 17.99 3.55 -3.33
N ASN A 68 17.14 3.78 -2.33
CA ASN A 68 16.57 5.10 -2.02
C ASN A 68 17.65 6.08 -1.51
N SER A 69 18.62 5.62 -0.71
CA SER A 69 19.71 6.47 -0.19
C SER A 69 20.58 7.06 -1.32
N THR A 70 20.67 6.39 -2.47
CA THR A 70 21.37 6.92 -3.64
C THR A 70 20.59 8.02 -4.37
N GLY A 71 19.31 8.18 -4.13
CA GLY A 71 18.41 9.08 -4.85
C GLY A 71 18.03 8.58 -6.25
N ALA A 72 18.31 7.31 -6.58
CA ALA A 72 18.04 6.75 -7.90
C ALA A 72 16.54 6.76 -8.26
N LEU A 73 15.67 6.35 -7.33
CA LEU A 73 14.22 6.31 -7.53
C LEU A 73 13.62 7.71 -7.75
N LYS A 74 14.09 8.71 -6.98
CA LYS A 74 13.69 10.10 -7.16
C LYS A 74 14.04 10.58 -8.57
N LEU A 75 15.27 10.32 -9.02
CA LEU A 75 15.73 10.72 -10.35
C LEU A 75 14.94 10.02 -11.47
N VAL A 76 14.57 8.74 -11.31
CA VAL A 76 13.69 8.04 -12.25
C VAL A 76 12.34 8.74 -12.35
N ALA A 77 11.71 9.09 -11.22
CA ALA A 77 10.43 9.80 -11.20
C ALA A 77 10.53 11.16 -11.93
N GLU A 78 11.54 11.96 -11.60
CA GLU A 78 11.77 13.27 -12.24
C GLU A 78 11.94 13.15 -13.75
N LYS A 79 12.68 12.17 -14.24
CA LYS A 79 12.89 11.93 -15.68
C LYS A 79 11.62 11.48 -16.39
N ILE A 80 10.80 10.62 -15.77
CA ILE A 80 9.50 10.20 -16.33
C ILE A 80 8.61 11.42 -16.52
N VAL A 81 8.51 12.28 -15.51
CA VAL A 81 7.67 13.49 -15.59
C VAL A 81 8.21 14.49 -16.61
N ALA A 82 9.53 14.68 -16.65
CA ALA A 82 10.15 15.57 -17.63
C ALA A 82 9.98 15.11 -19.09
N ALA A 83 9.81 13.82 -19.33
CA ALA A 83 9.52 13.29 -20.67
C ALA A 83 8.18 13.80 -21.25
N SER A 84 7.27 14.32 -20.42
CA SER A 84 6.03 14.96 -20.89
C SER A 84 6.28 16.26 -21.67
N GLY A 85 7.42 16.91 -21.45
CA GLY A 85 7.86 18.12 -22.14
C GLY A 85 6.83 19.28 -22.03
N LYS A 86 6.43 19.82 -23.19
CA LYS A 86 5.44 20.91 -23.27
C LYS A 86 3.98 20.44 -23.31
N ARG A 87 3.73 19.13 -23.32
CA ARG A 87 2.39 18.54 -23.48
C ARG A 87 1.71 18.44 -22.13
N VAL A 88 0.97 19.46 -21.76
CA VAL A 88 0.32 19.59 -20.44
C VAL A 88 -0.51 18.37 -20.08
N TRP A 89 -1.31 17.86 -21.02
CA TRP A 89 -2.20 16.70 -20.80
C TRP A 89 -1.46 15.40 -20.48
N LEU A 90 -0.17 15.29 -20.84
CA LEU A 90 0.66 14.13 -20.48
C LEU A 90 1.17 14.19 -19.03
N ILE A 91 1.21 15.36 -18.39
CA ILE A 91 1.80 15.53 -17.07
C ILE A 91 1.07 14.68 -16.00
N PRO A 92 -0.28 14.69 -15.89
CA PRO A 92 -0.97 13.81 -14.94
C PRO A 92 -0.68 12.33 -15.20
N ILE A 93 -0.63 11.93 -16.48
CA ILE A 93 -0.28 10.55 -16.88
C ILE A 93 1.16 10.21 -16.48
N ALA A 94 2.10 11.11 -16.76
CA ALA A 94 3.50 10.91 -16.40
C ALA A 94 3.70 10.84 -14.88
N VAL A 95 2.99 11.64 -14.10
CA VAL A 95 3.02 11.61 -12.63
C VAL A 95 2.42 10.31 -12.10
N PHE A 96 1.31 9.84 -12.68
CA PHE A 96 0.76 8.52 -12.38
C PHE A 96 1.77 7.39 -12.67
N ILE A 97 2.37 7.39 -13.87
CA ILE A 97 3.38 6.40 -14.26
C ILE A 97 4.60 6.47 -13.33
N ALA A 98 5.06 7.68 -12.97
CA ALA A 98 6.16 7.84 -12.03
C ALA A 98 5.84 7.22 -10.67
N GLY A 99 4.63 7.44 -10.15
CA GLY A 99 4.14 6.79 -8.93
C GLY A 99 4.13 5.27 -9.04
N PHE A 100 3.56 4.76 -10.15
CA PHE A 100 3.49 3.34 -10.43
C PHE A 100 4.89 2.69 -10.47
N VAL A 101 5.80 3.27 -11.25
CA VAL A 101 7.17 2.73 -11.40
C VAL A 101 7.93 2.80 -10.08
N VAL A 102 7.92 3.96 -9.40
CA VAL A 102 8.68 4.13 -8.15
C VAL A 102 8.22 3.16 -7.06
N ALA A 103 6.93 2.90 -6.93
CA ALA A 103 6.43 1.93 -5.96
C ALA A 103 6.59 0.49 -6.44
N GLY A 104 6.29 0.24 -7.73
CA GLY A 104 6.11 -1.09 -8.30
C GLY A 104 7.40 -1.84 -8.61
N VAL A 105 8.54 -1.12 -8.74
CA VAL A 105 9.84 -1.79 -8.95
C VAL A 105 10.39 -2.44 -7.67
N GLY A 106 9.62 -2.36 -6.56
CA GLY A 106 9.84 -3.13 -5.35
C GLY A 106 9.81 -2.39 -4.02
N PRO A 107 10.08 -1.05 -3.92
CA PRO A 107 10.10 -0.39 -2.61
C PRO A 107 8.74 -0.32 -1.93
N GLY A 108 7.66 -0.47 -2.70
CA GLY A 108 6.30 -0.34 -2.17
C GLY A 108 5.94 1.10 -1.81
N ALA A 109 4.97 1.24 -0.90
CA ALA A 109 4.40 2.55 -0.60
C ALA A 109 5.33 3.47 0.20
N ILE A 110 6.05 2.97 1.19
CA ILE A 110 6.71 3.84 2.18
C ILE A 110 7.73 4.80 1.54
N PRO A 111 8.73 4.35 0.75
CA PRO A 111 9.64 5.27 0.07
C PRO A 111 8.94 6.10 -1.03
N ALA A 112 7.99 5.49 -1.74
CA ALA A 112 7.30 6.18 -2.83
C ALA A 112 6.43 7.34 -2.33
N LEU A 113 5.78 7.21 -1.17
CA LEU A 113 5.03 8.29 -0.52
C LEU A 113 5.89 9.50 -0.17
N ALA A 114 7.17 9.31 0.16
CA ALA A 114 8.08 10.42 0.41
C ALA A 114 8.48 11.15 -0.89
N ILE A 115 8.57 10.43 -2.01
CA ILE A 115 9.06 10.95 -3.29
C ILE A 115 7.92 11.62 -4.08
N ILE A 116 6.79 10.95 -4.22
CA ILE A 116 5.75 11.34 -5.18
C ILE A 116 5.07 12.66 -4.83
N PRO A 117 4.56 12.92 -3.62
CA PRO A 117 4.00 14.23 -3.27
C PRO A 117 5.05 15.35 -3.36
N ALA A 118 6.28 15.10 -2.89
CA ALA A 118 7.37 16.06 -2.93
C ALA A 118 7.78 16.47 -4.36
N MET A 119 7.53 15.61 -5.34
CA MET A 119 7.74 15.89 -6.76
C MET A 119 6.47 16.49 -7.41
N ALA A 120 5.32 15.90 -7.19
CA ALA A 120 4.09 16.26 -7.89
C ALA A 120 3.59 17.66 -7.53
N VAL A 121 3.72 18.08 -6.26
CA VAL A 121 3.28 19.41 -5.79
C VAL A 121 4.07 20.55 -6.47
N PRO A 122 5.41 20.59 -6.46
CA PRO A 122 6.17 21.61 -7.17
C PRO A 122 5.92 21.60 -8.68
N VAL A 123 5.81 20.41 -9.29
CA VAL A 123 5.47 20.26 -10.71
C VAL A 123 4.12 20.91 -11.02
N ALA A 124 3.10 20.63 -10.21
CA ALA A 124 1.77 21.23 -10.38
C ALA A 124 1.81 22.76 -10.32
N ILE A 125 2.51 23.32 -9.33
CA ILE A 125 2.69 24.77 -9.16
C ILE A 125 3.39 25.37 -10.38
N THR A 126 4.45 24.71 -10.86
CA THR A 126 5.26 25.19 -12.02
C THR A 126 4.42 25.24 -13.30
N VAL A 127 3.63 24.19 -13.57
CA VAL A 127 2.87 24.10 -14.82
C VAL A 127 1.48 24.72 -14.74
N GLY A 128 0.97 24.99 -13.54
CA GLY A 128 -0.35 25.62 -13.30
C GLY A 128 -1.49 24.63 -13.05
N TYR A 129 -1.21 23.40 -12.71
CA TYR A 129 -2.20 22.45 -12.22
C TYR A 129 -2.54 22.69 -10.74
N ASN A 130 -3.70 22.18 -10.31
CA ASN A 130 -4.00 22.12 -8.88
C ASN A 130 -3.01 21.14 -8.20
N PRO A 131 -2.26 21.58 -7.17
CA PRO A 131 -1.24 20.74 -6.55
C PRO A 131 -1.81 19.51 -5.83
N VAL A 132 -2.98 19.63 -5.19
CA VAL A 132 -3.66 18.52 -4.53
C VAL A 132 -4.07 17.45 -5.55
N MET A 133 -4.65 17.89 -6.69
CA MET A 133 -5.02 16.97 -7.77
C MET A 133 -3.83 16.17 -8.28
N LEU A 134 -2.73 16.85 -8.60
CA LEU A 134 -1.58 16.18 -9.21
C LEU A 134 -0.88 15.25 -8.22
N ALA A 135 -0.80 15.63 -6.94
CA ALA A 135 -0.28 14.78 -5.88
C ALA A 135 -1.14 13.52 -5.69
N LEU A 136 -2.47 13.66 -5.64
CA LEU A 136 -3.40 12.53 -5.55
C LEU A 136 -3.31 11.59 -6.76
N ILE A 137 -3.17 12.13 -7.99
CA ILE A 137 -2.95 11.31 -9.19
C ILE A 137 -1.63 10.52 -9.09
N GLY A 138 -0.59 11.14 -8.58
CA GLY A 138 0.68 10.47 -8.32
C GLY A 138 0.56 9.35 -7.26
N GLU A 139 -0.19 9.60 -6.20
CA GLU A 139 -0.50 8.58 -5.21
C GLU A 139 -1.38 7.45 -5.77
N CYS A 140 -2.30 7.74 -6.68
CA CYS A 140 -3.04 6.70 -7.40
C CYS A 140 -2.11 5.77 -8.18
N GLY A 141 -1.11 6.33 -8.88
CA GLY A 141 -0.08 5.54 -9.55
C GLY A 141 0.73 4.69 -8.56
N LEU A 142 1.19 5.30 -7.47
CA LEU A 142 1.88 4.61 -6.39
C LEU A 142 1.06 3.44 -5.82
N MET A 143 -0.24 3.67 -5.56
CA MET A 143 -1.14 2.63 -5.04
C MET A 143 -1.34 1.49 -6.02
N ALA A 144 -1.33 1.74 -7.33
CA ALA A 144 -1.33 0.69 -8.33
C ALA A 144 0.02 -0.08 -8.30
N GLY A 145 1.14 0.64 -8.35
CA GLY A 145 2.48 0.03 -8.39
C GLY A 145 2.80 -0.83 -7.17
N ARG A 146 2.40 -0.41 -5.98
CA ARG A 146 2.66 -1.18 -4.75
C ARG A 146 2.03 -2.58 -4.72
N MET A 147 1.13 -2.90 -5.65
CA MET A 147 0.52 -4.22 -5.79
C MET A 147 1.30 -5.14 -6.74
N THR A 148 2.54 -4.82 -7.08
CA THR A 148 3.39 -5.79 -7.79
C THR A 148 3.90 -6.89 -6.83
N PRO A 149 4.16 -8.11 -7.33
CA PRO A 149 4.54 -9.24 -6.46
C PRO A 149 5.85 -9.04 -5.69
N ILE A 150 6.72 -8.14 -6.17
CA ILE A 150 8.05 -7.91 -5.58
C ILE A 150 8.07 -6.83 -4.49
N THR A 151 6.92 -6.23 -4.16
CA THR A 151 6.80 -5.22 -3.11
C THR A 151 6.49 -5.85 -1.75
N PRO A 152 6.80 -5.16 -0.63
CA PRO A 152 6.38 -5.62 0.69
C PRO A 152 4.87 -5.86 0.79
N GLU A 153 4.07 -4.99 0.18
CA GLU A 153 2.62 -5.11 0.16
C GLU A 153 2.16 -6.34 -0.60
N GLY A 154 2.71 -6.55 -1.80
CA GLY A 154 2.40 -7.72 -2.61
C GLY A 154 2.75 -9.02 -1.87
N GLN A 155 3.88 -9.05 -1.20
CA GLN A 155 4.32 -10.22 -0.43
C GLN A 155 3.44 -10.49 0.80
N ILE A 156 3.00 -9.45 1.52
CA ILE A 156 2.04 -9.61 2.63
C ILE A 156 0.73 -10.21 2.13
N ILE A 157 0.19 -9.66 1.05
CA ILE A 157 -1.07 -10.13 0.47
C ILE A 157 -0.94 -11.58 -0.01
N THR A 158 0.16 -11.91 -0.71
CA THR A 158 0.45 -13.27 -1.17
C THR A 158 0.49 -14.23 0.01
N THR A 159 1.26 -13.92 1.06
CA THR A 159 1.39 -14.80 2.23
C THR A 159 0.06 -15.01 2.96
N VAL A 160 -0.75 -13.97 3.09
CA VAL A 160 -2.08 -14.07 3.75
C VAL A 160 -3.05 -14.88 2.89
N ALA A 161 -3.06 -14.71 1.57
CA ALA A 161 -3.92 -15.45 0.66
C ALA A 161 -3.54 -16.94 0.57
N GLU A 162 -2.24 -17.24 0.51
CA GLU A 162 -1.72 -18.61 0.55
C GLU A 162 -2.13 -19.32 1.85
N GLY A 163 -2.14 -18.60 2.98
CA GLY A 163 -2.59 -19.11 4.27
C GLY A 163 -4.05 -19.60 4.27
N VAL A 164 -4.88 -19.09 3.35
CA VAL A 164 -6.28 -19.54 3.17
C VAL A 164 -6.48 -20.38 1.90
N GLY A 165 -5.38 -20.85 1.30
CA GLY A 165 -5.40 -21.79 0.16
C GLY A 165 -5.68 -21.13 -1.19
N ILE A 166 -5.44 -19.82 -1.34
CA ILE A 166 -5.59 -19.11 -2.62
C ILE A 166 -4.22 -18.67 -3.11
N GLU A 167 -3.79 -19.25 -4.23
CA GLU A 167 -2.51 -18.97 -4.86
C GLU A 167 -2.66 -17.98 -6.03
N ASN A 168 -1.51 -17.44 -6.48
CA ASN A 168 -1.40 -16.59 -7.67
C ASN A 168 -2.32 -15.35 -7.66
N VAL A 169 -2.55 -14.75 -6.51
CA VAL A 169 -3.52 -13.65 -6.33
C VAL A 169 -3.08 -12.32 -6.95
N MET A 170 -1.77 -12.08 -7.08
CA MET A 170 -1.23 -10.75 -7.37
C MET A 170 -1.58 -10.20 -8.75
N PRO A 171 -1.62 -10.99 -9.86
CA PRO A 171 -2.03 -10.47 -11.16
C PRO A 171 -3.45 -9.86 -11.12
N THR A 172 -4.39 -10.57 -10.49
CA THR A 172 -5.78 -10.11 -10.35
C THR A 172 -5.88 -8.87 -9.47
N ILE A 173 -5.19 -8.84 -8.34
CA ILE A 173 -5.21 -7.68 -7.43
C ILE A 173 -4.57 -6.46 -8.10
N LEU A 174 -3.46 -6.65 -8.82
CA LEU A 174 -2.80 -5.57 -9.57
C LEU A 174 -3.73 -5.00 -10.64
N ALA A 175 -4.45 -5.85 -11.37
CA ALA A 175 -5.42 -5.43 -12.38
C ALA A 175 -6.58 -4.65 -11.75
N CYS A 176 -7.20 -5.16 -10.69
CA CYS A 176 -8.28 -4.50 -9.95
C CYS A 176 -7.84 -3.16 -9.36
N GLN A 177 -6.66 -3.11 -8.75
CA GLN A 177 -6.09 -1.90 -8.18
C GLN A 177 -5.79 -0.85 -9.25
N THR A 178 -5.13 -1.26 -10.35
CA THR A 178 -4.76 -0.36 -11.44
C THR A 178 -6.00 0.24 -12.10
N LEU A 179 -7.02 -0.58 -12.38
CA LEU A 179 -8.28 -0.10 -12.93
C LEU A 179 -8.93 0.91 -11.98
N SER A 180 -9.04 0.59 -10.69
CA SER A 180 -9.66 1.47 -9.69
C SER A 180 -8.95 2.80 -9.56
N THR A 181 -7.61 2.79 -9.54
CA THR A 181 -6.80 4.02 -9.44
C THR A 181 -6.80 4.84 -10.71
N ILE A 182 -6.88 4.24 -11.90
CA ILE A 182 -7.07 4.96 -13.16
C ILE A 182 -8.43 5.66 -13.16
N VAL A 183 -9.50 4.94 -12.83
CA VAL A 183 -10.85 5.53 -12.75
C VAL A 183 -10.87 6.68 -11.73
N PHE A 184 -10.29 6.47 -10.55
CA PHE A 184 -10.22 7.53 -9.54
C PHE A 184 -9.38 8.72 -10.01
N SER A 185 -8.26 8.51 -10.71
CA SER A 185 -7.45 9.58 -11.30
C SER A 185 -8.22 10.40 -12.32
N ILE A 186 -9.06 9.75 -13.14
CA ILE A 186 -9.95 10.44 -14.11
C ILE A 186 -10.99 11.29 -13.35
N VAL A 187 -11.62 10.73 -12.31
CA VAL A 187 -12.57 11.46 -11.47
C VAL A 187 -11.91 12.68 -10.82
N LEU A 188 -10.71 12.53 -10.25
CA LEU A 188 -9.93 13.65 -9.71
C LEU A 188 -9.65 14.71 -10.78
N PHE A 189 -9.20 14.31 -11.96
CA PHE A 189 -8.90 15.22 -13.06
C PHE A 189 -10.14 16.02 -13.50
N ILE A 190 -11.33 15.40 -13.47
CA ILE A 190 -12.61 16.06 -13.79
C ILE A 190 -13.04 17.01 -12.66
N ILE A 191 -13.03 16.56 -11.39
CA ILE A 191 -13.45 17.36 -10.23
C ILE A 191 -12.60 18.64 -10.11
N PHE A 192 -11.30 18.51 -10.24
CA PHE A 192 -10.39 19.66 -10.18
C PHE A 192 -10.27 20.43 -11.50
N LYS A 193 -11.08 20.08 -12.50
CA LYS A 193 -11.13 20.74 -13.83
C LYS A 193 -9.77 20.80 -14.53
N GLY A 194 -8.97 19.73 -14.38
CA GLY A 194 -7.62 19.63 -14.98
C GLY A 194 -7.63 19.83 -16.51
N TYR A 195 -8.73 19.47 -17.19
CA TYR A 195 -8.93 19.65 -18.63
C TYR A 195 -8.96 21.12 -19.08
N LYS A 196 -9.13 22.07 -18.16
CA LYS A 196 -9.13 23.52 -18.50
C LYS A 196 -7.74 24.07 -18.78
N LEU A 197 -6.69 23.43 -18.27
CA LEU A 197 -5.32 23.86 -18.49
C LEU A 197 -4.85 23.42 -19.89
N LYS A 198 -4.79 24.36 -20.83
CA LYS A 198 -4.39 24.08 -22.23
C LYS A 198 -2.91 24.30 -22.51
N LYS A 199 -2.26 25.18 -21.75
CA LYS A 199 -0.83 25.48 -21.90
C LYS A 199 -0.19 25.60 -20.53
N PRO A 200 1.06 25.12 -20.33
CA PRO A 200 1.75 25.26 -19.06
C PRO A 200 2.11 26.73 -18.81
N ILE A 201 2.10 27.15 -17.54
CA ILE A 201 2.61 28.47 -17.13
C ILE A 201 4.11 28.50 -17.36
N ASN A 202 4.82 27.49 -16.85
CA ASN A 202 6.24 27.27 -17.12
C ASN A 202 6.46 25.83 -17.59
N VAL A 203 7.50 25.64 -18.39
CA VAL A 203 7.90 24.31 -18.91
C VAL A 203 8.88 23.67 -17.95
N ILE A 204 8.73 22.36 -17.72
CA ILE A 204 9.70 21.58 -16.96
C ILE A 204 10.99 21.50 -17.79
N ASP A 205 12.07 22.11 -17.28
CA ASP A 205 13.37 22.08 -17.96
C ASP A 205 14.11 20.77 -17.67
N SER A 206 14.07 19.85 -18.62
CA SER A 206 14.78 18.57 -18.54
C SER A 206 16.30 18.70 -18.40
N LYS A 207 16.87 19.88 -18.76
CA LYS A 207 18.32 20.11 -18.64
C LYS A 207 18.76 20.38 -17.19
N GLN A 208 17.84 20.77 -16.32
CA GLN A 208 18.12 21.00 -14.90
C GLN A 208 18.06 19.71 -14.08
N ILE A 209 17.56 18.61 -14.66
CA ILE A 209 17.49 17.32 -13.99
C ILE A 209 18.88 16.70 -13.94
N GLU A 210 19.27 16.25 -12.76
CA GLU A 210 20.54 15.58 -12.51
C GLU A 210 20.75 14.38 -13.46
N LYS A 211 22.03 14.10 -13.81
CA LYS A 211 22.39 12.91 -14.57
C LYS A 211 22.57 11.72 -13.64
N PHE A 212 22.35 10.52 -14.18
CA PHE A 212 22.68 9.30 -13.44
C PHE A 212 24.19 9.23 -13.20
N ASN A 213 24.57 9.06 -11.94
CA ASN A 213 25.94 8.70 -11.56
C ASN A 213 26.06 7.19 -11.41
N ILE A 214 27.29 6.70 -11.24
CA ILE A 214 27.58 5.26 -11.20
C ILE A 214 26.84 4.56 -10.03
N LYS A 215 26.74 5.20 -8.85
CA LYS A 215 26.03 4.62 -7.70
C LYS A 215 24.54 4.45 -7.97
N LYS A 216 23.90 5.44 -8.60
CA LYS A 216 22.48 5.37 -8.99
C LYS A 216 22.24 4.27 -10.04
N ILE A 217 23.15 4.12 -10.99
CA ILE A 217 23.05 3.07 -12.02
C ILE A 217 23.20 1.69 -11.39
N ILE A 218 24.21 1.47 -10.54
CA ILE A 218 24.42 0.20 -9.84
C ILE A 218 23.17 -0.14 -9.00
N SER A 219 22.61 0.85 -8.29
CA SER A 219 21.39 0.65 -7.50
C SER A 219 20.18 0.23 -8.34
N LEU A 220 20.01 0.78 -9.54
CA LEU A 220 18.92 0.36 -10.43
C LEU A 220 19.18 -1.03 -11.03
N ILE A 221 20.42 -1.34 -11.38
CA ILE A 221 20.81 -2.68 -11.86
C ILE A 221 20.59 -3.72 -10.77
N SER A 222 20.82 -3.39 -9.50
CA SER A 222 20.62 -4.31 -8.39
C SER A 222 19.18 -4.82 -8.27
N ILE A 223 18.19 -4.00 -8.63
CA ILE A 223 16.78 -4.41 -8.70
C ILE A 223 16.60 -5.47 -9.80
N VAL A 224 17.20 -5.25 -10.95
CA VAL A 224 17.13 -6.22 -12.07
C VAL A 224 17.80 -7.54 -11.68
N VAL A 225 18.95 -7.48 -10.99
CA VAL A 225 19.65 -8.66 -10.48
C VAL A 225 18.80 -9.41 -9.45
N MET A 226 18.13 -8.70 -8.52
CA MET A 226 17.20 -9.33 -7.58
C MET A 226 16.08 -10.07 -8.32
N ILE A 227 15.46 -9.43 -9.31
CA ILE A 227 14.39 -10.04 -10.12
C ILE A 227 14.92 -11.27 -10.87
N ALA A 228 16.12 -11.17 -11.42
CA ALA A 228 16.78 -12.32 -12.09
C ALA A 228 17.00 -13.50 -11.12
N PHE A 229 17.42 -13.25 -9.89
CA PHE A 229 17.57 -14.28 -8.87
C PHE A 229 16.24 -14.96 -8.53
N ILE A 230 15.17 -14.21 -8.43
CA ILE A 230 13.82 -14.74 -8.18
C ILE A 230 13.39 -15.65 -9.34
N ILE A 231 13.53 -15.19 -10.59
CA ILE A 231 13.02 -15.91 -11.76
C ILE A 231 13.89 -17.11 -12.15
N ILE A 232 15.23 -16.96 -12.12
CA ILE A 232 16.16 -18.00 -12.61
C ILE A 232 16.38 -19.09 -11.58
N PHE A 233 16.47 -18.72 -10.29
CA PHE A 233 16.81 -19.64 -9.21
C PHE A 233 15.63 -19.98 -8.30
N ASP A 234 14.43 -19.50 -8.62
CA ASP A 234 13.22 -19.67 -7.79
C ASP A 234 13.46 -19.27 -6.32
N MET A 235 14.22 -18.18 -6.14
CA MET A 235 14.59 -17.71 -4.80
C MET A 235 13.44 -16.97 -4.14
N ASN A 236 13.29 -17.16 -2.82
CA ASN A 236 12.44 -16.28 -2.03
C ASN A 236 12.86 -14.80 -2.20
N VAL A 237 11.89 -13.94 -2.39
CA VAL A 237 12.12 -12.51 -2.69
C VAL A 237 12.98 -11.82 -1.63
N GLY A 238 12.74 -12.13 -0.34
CA GLY A 238 13.52 -11.56 0.78
C GLY A 238 14.98 -12.03 0.77
N LEU A 239 15.22 -13.32 0.52
CA LEU A 239 16.57 -13.86 0.45
C LEU A 239 17.35 -13.32 -0.76
N ALA A 240 16.70 -13.19 -1.92
CA ALA A 240 17.30 -12.55 -3.09
C ALA A 240 17.65 -11.08 -2.79
N ALA A 241 16.76 -10.34 -2.13
CA ALA A 241 17.00 -8.97 -1.71
C ALA A 241 18.16 -8.86 -0.71
N PHE A 242 18.25 -9.76 0.28
CA PHE A 242 19.40 -9.82 1.21
C PHE A 242 20.73 -10.06 0.50
N ALA A 243 20.77 -11.04 -0.41
CA ALA A 243 22.00 -11.36 -1.15
C ALA A 243 22.50 -10.15 -1.96
N VAL A 244 21.59 -9.48 -2.66
CA VAL A 244 21.93 -8.27 -3.43
C VAL A 244 22.32 -7.10 -2.51
N SER A 245 21.61 -6.92 -1.39
CA SER A 245 21.94 -5.89 -0.40
C SER A 245 23.33 -6.06 0.18
N ALA A 246 23.73 -7.31 0.52
CA ALA A 246 25.05 -7.61 1.03
C ALA A 246 26.16 -7.20 0.04
N VAL A 247 25.95 -7.46 -1.25
CA VAL A 247 26.90 -7.03 -2.30
C VAL A 247 26.99 -5.50 -2.38
N LEU A 248 25.87 -4.79 -2.35
CA LEU A 248 25.86 -3.33 -2.41
C LEU A 248 26.55 -2.69 -1.20
N ILE A 249 26.33 -3.24 -0.01
CA ILE A 249 26.98 -2.79 1.23
C ILE A 249 28.48 -3.07 1.16
N PHE A 250 28.88 -4.26 0.73
CA PHE A 250 30.29 -4.63 0.57
C PHE A 250 31.06 -3.66 -0.33
N PHE A 251 30.42 -3.18 -1.40
CA PHE A 251 31.01 -2.19 -2.30
C PHE A 251 30.78 -0.72 -1.86
N ASN A 252 30.33 -0.48 -0.64
CA ASN A 252 30.11 0.87 -0.09
C ASN A 252 29.21 1.76 -0.96
N ILE A 253 28.16 1.18 -1.56
CA ILE A 253 27.16 1.95 -2.33
C ILE A 253 26.34 2.84 -1.40
N ALA A 254 26.05 2.35 -0.18
CA ALA A 254 25.36 3.07 0.87
C ALA A 254 25.93 2.72 2.24
N ASP A 255 25.64 3.55 3.26
CA ASP A 255 25.98 3.26 4.64
C ASP A 255 25.05 2.20 5.22
N GLU A 256 25.62 1.10 5.72
CA GLU A 256 24.88 -0.03 6.28
C GLU A 256 24.00 0.41 7.47
N GLY A 257 24.58 1.16 8.41
CA GLY A 257 23.90 1.56 9.63
C GLY A 257 22.69 2.45 9.36
N GLU A 258 22.83 3.39 8.43
CA GLU A 258 21.71 4.26 8.02
C GLU A 258 20.63 3.47 7.25
N CYS A 259 21.02 2.52 6.41
CA CYS A 259 20.06 1.66 5.71
C CYS A 259 19.27 0.77 6.67
N ILE A 260 19.93 0.16 7.66
CA ILE A 260 19.25 -0.65 8.70
C ILE A 260 18.29 0.21 9.53
N LYS A 261 18.67 1.43 9.91
CA LYS A 261 17.78 2.37 10.61
C LYS A 261 16.59 2.80 9.77
N SER A 262 16.73 2.83 8.44
CA SER A 262 15.67 3.20 7.50
C SER A 262 14.64 2.09 7.28
N ILE A 263 14.90 0.85 7.74
CA ILE A 263 13.93 -0.24 7.70
C ILE A 263 12.72 0.14 8.55
N PRO A 264 11.48 -0.05 8.06
CA PRO A 264 10.26 0.31 8.78
C PRO A 264 9.93 -0.69 9.90
N TRP A 265 10.81 -0.81 10.90
CA TRP A 265 10.70 -1.77 12.01
C TRP A 265 9.35 -1.75 12.70
N SER A 266 8.80 -0.54 12.91
CA SER A 266 7.46 -0.39 13.51
C SER A 266 6.37 -1.10 12.69
N THR A 267 6.43 -0.99 11.38
CA THR A 267 5.48 -1.67 10.48
C THR A 267 5.69 -3.18 10.49
N ILE A 268 6.95 -3.65 10.46
CA ILE A 268 7.28 -5.07 10.49
C ILE A 268 6.77 -5.72 11.78
N VAL A 269 7.07 -5.13 12.93
CA VAL A 269 6.56 -5.61 14.23
C VAL A 269 5.03 -5.61 14.27
N MET A 270 4.39 -4.58 13.68
CA MET A 270 2.94 -4.49 13.62
C MET A 270 2.33 -5.61 12.78
N VAL A 271 2.86 -5.86 11.57
CA VAL A 271 2.38 -6.93 10.68
C VAL A 271 2.52 -8.30 11.33
N LEU A 272 3.69 -8.59 11.89
CA LEU A 272 3.96 -9.90 12.51
C LEU A 272 3.11 -10.13 13.77
N GLY A 273 2.99 -9.11 14.62
CA GLY A 273 2.23 -9.22 15.87
C GLY A 273 0.72 -9.34 15.64
N VAL A 274 0.16 -8.54 14.72
CA VAL A 274 -1.26 -8.64 14.36
C VAL A 274 -1.54 -9.97 13.66
N GLY A 275 -0.66 -10.41 12.73
CA GLY A 275 -0.78 -11.69 12.06
C GLY A 275 -0.78 -12.87 13.05
N ALA A 276 0.14 -12.88 14.02
CA ALA A 276 0.18 -13.90 15.05
C ALA A 276 -1.09 -13.92 15.91
N MET A 277 -1.59 -12.74 16.32
CA MET A 277 -2.86 -12.65 17.06
C MET A 277 -4.04 -13.16 16.24
N MET A 278 -4.08 -12.85 14.92
CA MET A 278 -5.14 -13.33 14.03
C MET A 278 -5.17 -14.86 13.92
N THR A 279 -4.01 -15.53 13.91
CA THR A 279 -3.94 -17.00 13.96
C THR A 279 -4.56 -17.55 15.25
N ILE A 280 -4.34 -16.90 16.39
CA ILE A 280 -4.97 -17.30 17.67
C ILE A 280 -6.47 -17.03 17.65
N VAL A 281 -6.92 -15.91 17.09
CA VAL A 281 -8.34 -15.56 16.94
C VAL A 281 -9.06 -16.55 16.02
N ASP A 282 -8.41 -16.97 14.94
CA ASP A 282 -8.91 -17.97 14.01
C ASP A 282 -9.08 -19.32 14.69
N ALA A 283 -8.06 -19.82 15.36
CA ALA A 283 -8.11 -21.07 16.12
C ALA A 283 -9.20 -21.09 17.21
N ALA A 284 -9.59 -19.91 17.71
CA ALA A 284 -10.70 -19.76 18.68
C ALA A 284 -12.08 -19.53 18.03
N GLY A 285 -12.20 -19.57 16.68
CA GLY A 285 -13.45 -19.38 15.93
C GLY A 285 -13.89 -17.93 15.76
N GLY A 286 -13.01 -16.96 16.06
CA GLY A 286 -13.34 -15.53 15.95
C GLY A 286 -13.48 -15.05 14.51
N ILE A 287 -12.72 -15.63 13.56
CA ILE A 287 -12.83 -15.32 12.13
C ILE A 287 -14.17 -15.80 11.58
N ASP A 288 -14.62 -16.99 11.94
CA ASP A 288 -15.92 -17.52 11.53
C ASP A 288 -17.07 -16.60 11.99
N LEU A 289 -17.02 -16.12 13.23
CA LEU A 289 -18.01 -15.20 13.76
C LEU A 289 -18.05 -13.87 12.98
N MET A 290 -16.89 -13.30 12.66
CA MET A 290 -16.79 -12.08 11.84
C MET A 290 -17.30 -12.31 10.42
N SER A 291 -16.93 -13.43 9.82
CA SER A 291 -17.35 -13.81 8.46
C SER A 291 -18.87 -13.96 8.37
N ASN A 292 -19.48 -14.63 9.35
CA ASN A 292 -20.92 -14.81 9.42
C ASN A 292 -21.67 -13.48 9.63
N ALA A 293 -21.14 -12.59 10.48
CA ALA A 293 -21.72 -11.28 10.70
C ALA A 293 -21.67 -10.41 9.42
N LEU A 294 -20.53 -10.39 8.73
CA LEU A 294 -20.38 -9.63 7.50
C LEU A 294 -21.19 -10.22 6.34
N SER A 295 -21.17 -11.54 6.15
CA SER A 295 -21.90 -12.21 5.07
C SER A 295 -23.42 -12.02 5.18
N SER A 296 -23.97 -11.89 6.40
CA SER A 296 -25.39 -11.61 6.60
C SER A 296 -25.86 -10.27 6.00
N LEU A 297 -24.94 -9.33 5.78
CA LEU A 297 -25.21 -8.02 5.18
C LEU A 297 -24.99 -8.01 3.66
N MET A 298 -24.56 -9.13 3.08
CA MET A 298 -24.07 -9.22 1.70
C MET A 298 -24.92 -10.17 0.85
N ASN A 299 -24.86 -9.94 -0.45
CA ASN A 299 -25.29 -10.87 -1.48
C ASN A 299 -24.25 -10.89 -2.61
N SER A 300 -24.43 -11.72 -3.63
CA SER A 300 -23.48 -11.88 -4.73
C SER A 300 -23.10 -10.57 -5.45
N LYS A 301 -23.97 -9.55 -5.44
CA LYS A 301 -23.69 -8.24 -6.05
C LYS A 301 -23.09 -7.23 -5.11
N THR A 302 -23.39 -7.34 -3.79
CA THR A 302 -22.97 -6.35 -2.80
C THR A 302 -21.74 -6.76 -2.01
N ALA A 303 -21.26 -7.98 -2.12
CA ALA A 303 -20.15 -8.49 -1.35
C ALA A 303 -18.84 -7.72 -1.64
N THR A 304 -18.47 -7.56 -2.91
CA THR A 304 -17.24 -6.83 -3.28
C THR A 304 -17.26 -5.35 -2.84
N PRO A 305 -18.33 -4.55 -3.07
CA PRO A 305 -18.35 -3.16 -2.62
C PRO A 305 -18.40 -3.03 -1.08
N ILE A 306 -19.13 -3.89 -0.38
CA ILE A 306 -19.16 -3.87 1.09
C ILE A 306 -17.77 -4.19 1.65
N MET A 307 -17.09 -5.21 1.13
CA MET A 307 -15.73 -5.54 1.53
C MET A 307 -14.75 -4.39 1.24
N SER A 308 -14.84 -3.77 0.05
CA SER A 308 -13.98 -2.62 -0.30
C SER A 308 -14.21 -1.43 0.64
N ILE A 309 -15.46 -1.07 0.91
CA ILE A 309 -15.80 0.06 1.79
C ILE A 309 -15.37 -0.24 3.23
N SER A 310 -15.65 -1.45 3.74
CA SER A 310 -15.26 -1.85 5.09
C SER A 310 -13.75 -1.83 5.28
N ALA A 311 -13.01 -2.39 4.32
CA ALA A 311 -11.54 -2.35 4.32
C ALA A 311 -11.01 -0.91 4.24
N GLY A 312 -11.62 -0.07 3.42
CA GLY A 312 -11.26 1.34 3.30
C GLY A 312 -11.52 2.13 4.57
N LEU A 313 -12.71 2.00 5.17
CA LEU A 313 -13.04 2.66 6.42
C LEU A 313 -12.10 2.24 7.55
N MET A 314 -11.81 0.94 7.65
CA MET A 314 -10.85 0.42 8.62
C MET A 314 -9.44 0.94 8.37
N SER A 315 -9.02 1.08 7.11
CA SER A 315 -7.71 1.62 6.75
C SER A 315 -7.56 3.12 6.98
N MET A 316 -8.65 3.89 7.03
CA MET A 316 -8.58 5.32 7.37
C MET A 316 -8.09 5.56 8.80
N VAL A 317 -8.33 4.61 9.70
CA VAL A 317 -8.00 4.72 11.13
C VAL A 317 -6.92 3.72 11.57
N SER A 318 -6.50 2.82 10.67
CA SER A 318 -5.50 1.79 10.95
C SER A 318 -4.55 1.60 9.76
N SER A 319 -3.59 0.68 9.87
CA SER A 319 -2.69 0.33 8.77
C SER A 319 -3.32 -0.74 7.87
N ALA A 320 -3.41 -0.47 6.56
CA ALA A 320 -3.85 -1.48 5.59
C ALA A 320 -3.00 -2.75 5.67
N LEU A 321 -1.67 -2.59 5.65
CA LEU A 321 -0.70 -3.68 5.66
C LEU A 321 -0.73 -4.51 6.93
N ALA A 322 -0.80 -3.82 8.05
CA ALA A 322 -0.57 -4.45 9.34
C ALA A 322 -1.85 -4.91 10.04
N VAL A 323 -2.99 -4.35 9.65
CA VAL A 323 -4.28 -4.64 10.30
C VAL A 323 -5.31 -5.14 9.28
N VAL A 324 -5.60 -4.34 8.23
CA VAL A 324 -6.72 -4.65 7.34
C VAL A 324 -6.51 -5.96 6.58
N TYR A 325 -5.34 -6.12 5.94
CA TYR A 325 -5.07 -7.30 5.12
C TYR A 325 -5.02 -8.59 5.96
N PRO A 326 -4.25 -8.67 7.05
CA PRO A 326 -4.23 -9.87 7.88
C PRO A 326 -5.57 -10.21 8.55
N THR A 327 -6.43 -9.20 8.74
CA THR A 327 -7.73 -9.40 9.39
C THR A 327 -8.83 -9.79 8.41
N MET A 328 -8.95 -9.04 7.28
CA MET A 328 -10.13 -9.17 6.41
C MET A 328 -9.91 -10.16 5.26
N MET A 329 -8.68 -10.37 4.79
CA MET A 329 -8.45 -11.31 3.69
C MET A 329 -8.73 -12.78 4.07
N PRO A 330 -8.36 -13.26 5.28
CA PRO A 330 -8.69 -14.64 5.67
C PRO A 330 -10.18 -14.95 5.64
N MET A 331 -11.04 -13.98 5.98
CA MET A 331 -12.50 -14.15 5.97
C MET A 331 -13.10 -14.27 4.56
N CYS A 332 -12.38 -13.90 3.50
CA CYS A 332 -12.94 -13.82 2.14
C CYS A 332 -13.42 -15.18 1.63
N VAL A 333 -12.75 -16.26 1.99
CA VAL A 333 -13.12 -17.63 1.59
C VAL A 333 -14.48 -18.03 2.19
N ASP A 334 -14.66 -17.79 3.47
CA ASP A 334 -15.91 -18.18 4.18
C ASP A 334 -17.07 -17.27 3.80
N ILE A 335 -16.82 -15.96 3.64
CA ILE A 335 -17.82 -15.02 3.12
C ILE A 335 -18.25 -15.44 1.71
N ALA A 336 -17.32 -15.82 0.82
CA ALA A 336 -17.67 -16.26 -0.53
C ALA A 336 -18.54 -17.52 -0.52
N LYS A 337 -18.21 -18.49 0.34
CA LYS A 337 -19.03 -19.71 0.54
C LYS A 337 -20.42 -19.38 1.07
N ALA A 338 -20.51 -18.51 2.08
CA ALA A 338 -21.77 -18.15 2.71
C ALA A 338 -22.71 -17.35 1.80
N VAL A 339 -22.14 -16.41 1.04
CA VAL A 339 -22.90 -15.55 0.10
C VAL A 339 -23.29 -16.28 -1.17
N GLY A 340 -22.41 -17.13 -1.71
CA GLY A 340 -22.57 -17.81 -2.99
C GLY A 340 -22.47 -16.88 -4.20
N GLY A 341 -21.95 -17.41 -5.31
CA GLY A 341 -21.88 -16.66 -6.58
C GLY A 341 -20.87 -15.50 -6.61
N VAL A 342 -19.91 -15.50 -5.67
CA VAL A 342 -18.78 -14.53 -5.60
C VAL A 342 -17.48 -15.31 -5.50
N ASP A 343 -16.48 -14.90 -6.26
CA ASP A 343 -15.15 -15.47 -6.20
C ASP A 343 -14.41 -14.96 -4.93
N PRO A 344 -13.82 -15.84 -4.10
CA PRO A 344 -13.02 -15.41 -2.96
C PRO A 344 -11.89 -14.45 -3.35
N LEU A 345 -11.26 -14.64 -4.51
CA LEU A 345 -10.20 -13.76 -5.02
C LEU A 345 -10.74 -12.35 -5.32
N ALA A 346 -11.99 -12.22 -5.80
CA ALA A 346 -12.62 -10.91 -5.98
C ALA A 346 -12.83 -10.18 -4.64
N LEU A 347 -13.13 -10.90 -3.57
CA LEU A 347 -13.24 -10.34 -2.22
C LEU A 347 -11.87 -9.95 -1.66
N ILE A 348 -10.83 -10.76 -1.86
CA ILE A 348 -9.45 -10.42 -1.48
C ILE A 348 -9.01 -9.17 -2.25
N ALA A 349 -9.27 -9.09 -3.56
CA ALA A 349 -8.99 -7.88 -4.34
C ALA A 349 -9.77 -6.67 -3.81
N ALA A 350 -11.04 -6.85 -3.41
CA ALA A 350 -11.85 -5.79 -2.82
C ALA A 350 -11.25 -5.25 -1.51
N VAL A 351 -10.75 -6.14 -0.65
CA VAL A 351 -10.04 -5.75 0.58
C VAL A 351 -8.72 -5.03 0.25
N GLY A 352 -7.94 -5.58 -0.68
CA GLY A 352 -6.65 -5.00 -1.10
C GLY A 352 -6.81 -3.58 -1.63
N VAL A 353 -7.74 -3.39 -2.56
CA VAL A 353 -8.02 -2.10 -3.21
C VAL A 353 -8.64 -1.11 -2.22
N GLY A 354 -9.64 -1.54 -1.44
CA GLY A 354 -10.30 -0.71 -0.43
C GLY A 354 -9.32 -0.19 0.61
N GLY A 355 -8.54 -1.10 1.20
CA GLY A 355 -7.53 -0.76 2.19
C GLY A 355 -6.44 0.17 1.63
N SER A 356 -6.07 -0.01 0.36
CA SER A 356 -5.05 0.82 -0.30
C SER A 356 -5.52 2.26 -0.53
N LEU A 357 -6.69 2.45 -1.13
CA LEU A 357 -7.17 3.78 -1.58
C LEU A 357 -7.55 4.71 -0.42
N ALA A 358 -7.85 4.19 0.75
CA ALA A 358 -8.03 5.00 1.95
C ALA A 358 -6.76 5.77 2.37
N GLY A 359 -5.60 5.38 1.85
CA GLY A 359 -4.31 6.04 2.07
C GLY A 359 -4.20 7.48 1.60
N VAL A 360 -5.16 8.00 0.80
CA VAL A 360 -5.23 9.42 0.42
C VAL A 360 -5.85 10.30 1.51
N SER A 361 -6.43 9.71 2.56
CA SER A 361 -7.02 10.45 3.68
C SER A 361 -5.97 11.33 4.38
N PRO A 362 -6.31 12.55 4.81
CA PRO A 362 -5.38 13.41 5.55
C PRO A 362 -5.02 12.84 6.94
N LEU A 363 -5.74 11.82 7.41
CA LEU A 363 -5.45 11.09 8.64
C LEU A 363 -4.43 9.98 8.42
N SER A 364 -4.14 9.64 7.15
CA SER A 364 -3.15 8.64 6.75
C SER A 364 -1.80 9.29 6.41
N THR A 365 -0.78 8.45 6.22
CA THR A 365 0.58 8.90 5.85
C THR A 365 0.58 9.62 4.49
N GLY A 366 -0.18 9.17 3.49
CA GLY A 366 -0.22 9.77 2.16
C GLY A 366 -0.73 11.20 2.21
N GLY A 367 -1.94 11.41 2.72
CA GLY A 367 -2.51 12.76 2.83
C GLY A 367 -1.68 13.70 3.70
N ALA A 368 -1.04 13.20 4.78
CA ALA A 368 -0.14 14.00 5.60
C ALA A 368 1.11 14.46 4.82
N LEU A 369 1.66 13.61 3.94
CA LEU A 369 2.81 13.95 3.10
C LEU A 369 2.45 14.91 1.96
N ILE A 370 1.21 14.86 1.43
CA ILE A 370 0.71 15.91 0.52
C ILE A 370 0.66 17.27 1.24
N LEU A 371 0.12 17.31 2.47
CA LEU A 371 0.11 18.53 3.27
C LEU A 371 1.50 19.07 3.54
N ALA A 372 2.46 18.20 3.87
CA ALA A 372 3.86 18.58 4.09
C ALA A 372 4.52 19.11 2.80
N ALA A 373 4.27 18.46 1.65
CA ALA A 373 4.78 18.89 0.35
C ALA A 373 4.20 20.26 -0.05
N MET A 374 2.94 20.52 0.25
CA MET A 374 2.31 21.83 0.05
C MET A 374 2.99 22.90 0.91
N GLY A 375 3.22 22.61 2.19
CA GLY A 375 3.89 23.54 3.12
C GLY A 375 5.32 23.88 2.73
N SER A 376 6.07 22.92 2.20
CA SER A 376 7.46 23.16 1.75
C SER A 376 7.56 23.84 0.39
N SER A 377 6.53 23.73 -0.46
CA SER A 377 6.56 24.26 -1.83
C SER A 377 5.89 25.63 -1.99
N LYS A 378 5.05 26.05 -1.05
CA LYS A 378 4.27 27.27 -1.13
C LYS A 378 4.61 28.20 0.04
N LYS A 379 5.24 29.35 -0.25
CA LYS A 379 5.70 30.32 0.79
C LYS A 379 4.57 30.84 1.69
N ASP A 380 3.37 30.97 1.14
CA ASP A 380 2.19 31.54 1.84
C ASP A 380 1.21 30.47 2.32
N PHE A 381 1.68 29.22 2.54
CA PHE A 381 0.84 28.13 3.02
C PHE A 381 0.50 28.32 4.49
N ASN A 382 -0.54 29.13 4.72
CA ASN A 382 -1.01 29.48 6.06
C ASN A 382 -2.00 28.42 6.61
N LYS A 383 -2.38 28.58 7.89
CA LYS A 383 -3.26 27.64 8.58
C LYS A 383 -4.64 27.49 7.91
N GLU A 384 -5.15 28.54 7.29
CA GLU A 384 -6.44 28.49 6.55
C GLU A 384 -6.34 27.65 5.28
N GLU A 385 -5.27 27.81 4.50
CA GLU A 385 -5.01 26.96 3.33
C GLU A 385 -4.75 25.51 3.73
N GLN A 386 -4.00 25.28 4.81
CA GLN A 386 -3.79 23.94 5.36
C GLN A 386 -5.11 23.24 5.69
N ASN A 387 -6.04 23.95 6.36
CA ASN A 387 -7.36 23.42 6.66
C ASN A 387 -8.17 23.14 5.40
N LYS A 388 -8.11 24.01 4.38
CA LYS A 388 -8.79 23.77 3.10
C LYS A 388 -8.26 22.51 2.41
N VAL A 389 -6.94 22.33 2.35
CA VAL A 389 -6.34 21.12 1.76
C VAL A 389 -6.70 19.88 2.59
N PHE A 390 -6.68 19.97 3.92
CA PHE A 390 -7.10 18.87 4.79
C PHE A 390 -8.54 18.41 4.48
N VAL A 391 -9.49 19.35 4.39
CA VAL A 391 -10.89 19.05 4.05
C VAL A 391 -11.01 18.49 2.62
N GLN A 392 -10.26 19.03 1.66
CA GLN A 392 -10.24 18.51 0.29
C GLN A 392 -9.77 17.06 0.25
N LEU A 393 -8.68 16.71 0.94
CA LEU A 393 -8.16 15.34 1.01
C LEU A 393 -9.17 14.40 1.67
N PHE A 394 -9.85 14.86 2.73
CA PHE A 394 -10.88 14.07 3.40
C PHE A 394 -12.06 13.78 2.48
N ILE A 395 -12.55 14.79 1.75
CA ILE A 395 -13.63 14.64 0.76
C ILE A 395 -13.17 13.69 -0.37
N MET A 396 -11.93 13.86 -0.87
CA MET A 396 -11.43 13.01 -1.95
C MET A 396 -11.22 11.56 -1.51
N SER A 397 -10.90 11.31 -0.25
CA SER A 397 -10.85 9.93 0.27
C SER A 397 -12.25 9.29 0.30
N ALA A 398 -13.27 10.02 0.68
CA ALA A 398 -14.66 9.54 0.60
C ALA A 398 -15.11 9.28 -0.86
N VAL A 399 -14.77 10.20 -1.78
CA VAL A 399 -15.01 10.00 -3.23
C VAL A 399 -14.26 8.77 -3.73
N GLY A 400 -13.01 8.54 -3.29
CA GLY A 400 -12.24 7.35 -3.63
C GLY A 400 -12.94 6.06 -3.21
N LEU A 401 -13.48 6.00 -1.99
CA LEU A 401 -14.26 4.84 -1.52
C LEU A 401 -15.51 4.58 -2.36
N LEU A 402 -16.22 5.63 -2.76
CA LEU A 402 -17.39 5.49 -3.66
C LEU A 402 -16.97 5.00 -5.04
N VAL A 403 -15.88 5.51 -5.59
CA VAL A 403 -15.33 5.04 -6.89
C VAL A 403 -14.98 3.56 -6.82
N ILE A 404 -14.29 3.12 -5.76
CA ILE A 404 -13.95 1.70 -5.58
C ILE A 404 -15.21 0.84 -5.49
N ALA A 405 -16.19 1.27 -4.72
CA ALA A 405 -17.44 0.52 -4.59
C ALA A 405 -18.09 0.29 -5.95
N VAL A 406 -18.16 1.33 -6.80
CA VAL A 406 -18.71 1.23 -8.15
C VAL A 406 -17.84 0.33 -9.04
N VAL A 407 -16.53 0.51 -9.05
CA VAL A 407 -15.60 -0.29 -9.87
C VAL A 407 -15.62 -1.75 -9.42
N SER A 408 -15.68 -2.03 -8.12
CA SER A 408 -15.71 -3.41 -7.61
C SER A 408 -16.96 -4.17 -8.02
N ILE A 409 -18.13 -3.53 -7.98
CA ILE A 409 -19.40 -4.14 -8.48
C ILE A 409 -19.30 -4.47 -9.97
N LEU A 410 -18.75 -3.55 -10.75
CA LEU A 410 -18.78 -3.66 -12.21
C LEU A 410 -17.72 -4.59 -12.78
N SER A 411 -16.57 -4.76 -12.09
CA SER A 411 -15.41 -5.34 -12.75
C SER A 411 -14.68 -6.44 -11.96
N PHE A 412 -14.72 -6.50 -10.62
CA PHE A 412 -13.82 -7.41 -9.91
C PHE A 412 -14.12 -8.89 -10.18
N ASN A 413 -15.39 -9.31 -10.13
CA ASN A 413 -15.75 -10.67 -10.52
C ASN A 413 -15.40 -10.99 -11.98
N ALA A 414 -15.58 -10.03 -12.90
CA ALA A 414 -15.23 -10.23 -14.31
C ALA A 414 -13.70 -10.36 -14.49
N ILE A 415 -12.90 -9.57 -13.77
CA ILE A 415 -11.43 -9.64 -13.83
C ILE A 415 -10.95 -10.99 -13.27
N THR A 416 -11.51 -11.47 -12.15
CA THR A 416 -11.14 -12.78 -11.60
C THR A 416 -11.43 -13.91 -12.57
N HIS A 417 -12.59 -13.89 -13.24
CA HIS A 417 -12.93 -14.89 -14.25
C HIS A 417 -12.06 -14.83 -15.52
N LEU A 418 -11.48 -13.68 -15.84
CA LEU A 418 -10.60 -13.54 -17.00
C LEU A 418 -9.15 -13.94 -16.71
N MET A 419 -8.75 -13.93 -15.44
CA MET A 419 -7.36 -14.17 -15.03
C MET A 419 -7.15 -15.56 -14.40
N ASN A 420 -8.22 -16.28 -14.09
CA ASN A 420 -8.25 -17.70 -13.74
C ASN A 420 -8.54 -18.56 -14.99
#